data_0c9cdd007fa6abd7949ffa3b8274ad7b
#
_entry.id   0c9cdd007fa6abd7949ffa3b8274ad7b
#
_cell.length_a   1.000
_cell.length_b   1.000
_cell.length_c   1.000
_cell.angle_alpha   90.00
_cell.angle_beta   90.00
_cell.angle_gamma   90.00
#
_symmetry.space_group_name_H-M   'P 1'
#
loop_
_entity.id
_entity.type
_entity.pdbx_description
1 polymer ?
#
loop_
_entity_poly.entity_id
_entity_poly.type
_entity_poly.pdbx_seq_one_letter_code
_entity_poly.pdbx_strand_id
1 'polypeptide(L)'
;ELSFSSYLVKASRGESPYVALPVFLSRAFRHTSIYVRKDRIRKPEDLKGRRVGVPEYQLTANVWARALLQDDFGVRPEDITWVRGGIDTPGRPEKIGLQLPPGVRLENASEGQTISALIDRGEIDGFIAPRPPGGAAATNPQVGWLFDDPTAAATDYFRRTGIFPIMHVVGVRKELAA
;
A
#
# COMPACT_ATOMS: atom_id res chain seq x y z
N GLU A 1 -1.01 -18.63 -7.62
CA GLU A 1 -1.38 -17.23 -7.36
C GLU A 1 -0.13 -16.37 -7.21
N LEU A 2 -0.08 -15.25 -7.92
CA LEU A 2 1.03 -14.30 -7.90
C LEU A 2 0.53 -12.92 -7.48
N SER A 3 1.26 -12.26 -6.59
CA SER A 3 1.08 -10.84 -6.31
C SER A 3 1.39 -10.05 -7.59
N PHE A 4 0.44 -9.23 -8.06
CA PHE A 4 0.53 -8.61 -9.38
C PHE A 4 1.75 -7.70 -9.52
N SER A 5 2.00 -6.82 -8.55
CA SER A 5 3.18 -5.94 -8.60
C SER A 5 4.50 -6.70 -8.53
N SER A 6 4.57 -7.76 -7.70
CA SER A 6 5.77 -8.61 -7.61
C SER A 6 6.03 -9.34 -8.93
N TYR A 7 4.98 -9.82 -9.58
CA TYR A 7 5.10 -10.43 -10.90
C TYR A 7 5.63 -9.43 -11.93
N LEU A 8 5.05 -8.22 -11.99
CA LEU A 8 5.48 -7.19 -12.94
C LEU A 8 6.96 -6.82 -12.78
N VAL A 9 7.42 -6.62 -11.54
CA VAL A 9 8.83 -6.30 -11.25
C VAL A 9 9.75 -7.44 -11.73
N LYS A 10 9.43 -8.69 -11.40
CA LYS A 10 10.26 -9.84 -11.85
C LYS A 10 10.18 -10.05 -13.36
N ALA A 11 9.02 -9.89 -13.97
CA ALA A 11 8.84 -10.02 -15.41
C ALA A 11 9.62 -8.96 -16.18
N SER A 12 9.59 -7.70 -15.73
CA SER A 12 10.33 -6.60 -16.37
C SER A 12 11.86 -6.78 -16.34
N ARG A 13 12.37 -7.55 -15.37
CA ARG A 13 13.79 -7.91 -15.22
C ARG A 13 14.17 -9.20 -15.93
N GLY A 14 13.21 -9.91 -16.55
CA GLY A 14 13.44 -11.25 -17.09
C GLY A 14 13.58 -12.35 -16.04
N GLU A 15 13.36 -12.06 -14.76
CA GLU A 15 13.59 -12.95 -13.62
C GLU A 15 12.36 -13.80 -13.23
N SER A 16 11.21 -13.58 -13.88
CA SER A 16 10.01 -14.35 -13.54
C SER A 16 10.09 -15.79 -14.06
N PRO A 17 9.96 -16.81 -13.20
CA PRO A 17 9.85 -18.20 -13.63
C PRO A 17 8.42 -18.53 -14.11
N TYR A 18 7.49 -17.55 -14.12
CA TYR A 18 6.09 -17.74 -14.46
C TYR A 18 5.71 -16.93 -15.69
N VAL A 19 4.71 -17.44 -16.43
CA VAL A 19 3.91 -16.71 -17.41
C VAL A 19 2.57 -16.42 -16.76
N ALA A 20 2.14 -15.16 -16.77
CA ALA A 20 0.83 -14.80 -16.25
C ALA A 20 -0.26 -15.11 -17.27
N LEU A 21 -1.35 -15.68 -16.80
CA LEU A 21 -2.59 -15.81 -17.55
C LEU A 21 -3.51 -14.62 -17.24
N PRO A 22 -4.38 -14.18 -18.15
CA PRO A 22 -5.32 -13.07 -17.92
C PRO A 22 -6.49 -13.49 -17.00
N VAL A 23 -6.16 -14.17 -15.91
CA VAL A 23 -7.10 -14.63 -14.87
C VAL A 23 -6.74 -13.94 -13.57
N PHE A 24 -7.64 -13.07 -13.12
CA PHE A 24 -7.42 -12.19 -11.96
C PHE A 24 -8.18 -12.73 -10.75
N LEU A 25 -7.47 -13.40 -9.86
CA LEU A 25 -8.04 -14.12 -8.71
C LEU A 25 -8.59 -13.19 -7.64
N SER A 26 -8.05 -11.99 -7.51
CA SER A 26 -8.60 -10.99 -6.60
C SER A 26 -8.45 -9.58 -7.15
N ARG A 27 -9.49 -8.78 -6.90
CA ARG A 27 -9.53 -7.35 -7.16
C ARG A 27 -10.05 -6.64 -5.92
N ALA A 28 -9.56 -5.45 -5.61
CA ALA A 28 -10.04 -4.68 -4.47
C ALA A 28 -9.69 -3.21 -4.61
N PHE A 29 -10.66 -2.34 -4.34
CA PHE A 29 -10.41 -0.91 -4.17
C PHE A 29 -9.56 -0.66 -2.92
N ARG A 30 -8.66 0.33 -2.98
CA ARG A 30 -7.70 0.60 -1.89
C ARG A 30 -8.04 1.83 -1.06
N HIS A 31 -9.22 2.39 -1.25
CA HIS A 31 -9.75 3.45 -0.38
C HIS A 31 -9.89 2.98 1.08
N THR A 32 -10.20 1.70 1.33
CA THR A 32 -10.24 1.07 2.66
C THR A 32 -8.88 0.67 3.21
N SER A 33 -7.79 0.89 2.47
CA SER A 33 -6.43 0.50 2.87
C SER A 33 -5.59 1.64 3.43
N ILE A 34 -6.10 2.87 3.40
CA ILE A 34 -5.39 4.07 3.83
C ILE A 34 -5.97 4.52 5.17
N TYR A 35 -5.18 4.36 6.22
CA TYR A 35 -5.51 4.76 7.59
C TYR A 35 -4.68 5.96 7.98
N VAL A 36 -5.25 6.88 8.74
CA VAL A 36 -4.62 8.13 9.13
C VAL A 36 -4.95 8.53 10.57
N ARG A 37 -4.14 9.41 11.12
CA ARG A 37 -4.44 10.18 12.32
C ARG A 37 -5.45 11.27 11.97
N LYS A 38 -6.72 11.08 12.35
CA LYS A 38 -7.82 11.99 12.03
C LYS A 38 -7.69 13.37 12.71
N ASP A 39 -6.90 13.47 13.76
CA ASP A 39 -6.54 14.73 14.41
C ASP A 39 -5.57 15.58 13.58
N ARG A 40 -4.87 14.99 12.58
CA ARG A 40 -3.86 15.66 11.76
C ARG A 40 -4.16 15.66 10.27
N ILE A 41 -4.81 14.63 9.79
CA ILE A 41 -5.07 14.38 8.37
C ILE A 41 -6.58 14.34 8.15
N ARG A 42 -7.12 15.28 7.38
CA ARG A 42 -8.54 15.39 7.06
C ARG A 42 -8.85 15.08 5.61
N LYS A 43 -7.88 15.28 4.73
CA LYS A 43 -7.98 15.04 3.28
C LYS A 43 -6.67 14.48 2.74
N PRO A 44 -6.67 13.84 1.56
CA PRO A 44 -5.48 13.20 1.00
C PRO A 44 -4.26 14.13 0.87
N GLU A 45 -4.45 15.40 0.52
CA GLU A 45 -3.36 16.37 0.33
C GLU A 45 -2.60 16.68 1.62
N ASP A 46 -3.22 16.48 2.79
CA ASP A 46 -2.59 16.67 4.09
C ASP A 46 -1.47 15.64 4.36
N LEU A 47 -1.39 14.58 3.55
CA LEU A 47 -0.31 13.59 3.61
C LEU A 47 1.04 14.13 3.08
N LYS A 48 1.05 15.25 2.36
CA LYS A 48 2.29 15.87 1.87
C LYS A 48 3.18 16.30 3.05
N GLY A 49 4.45 15.91 2.99
CA GLY A 49 5.43 16.15 4.07
C GLY A 49 5.28 15.24 5.29
N ARG A 50 4.36 14.27 5.26
CA ARG A 50 4.06 13.38 6.40
C ARG A 50 4.83 12.08 6.36
N ARG A 51 4.82 11.38 7.48
CA ARG A 51 5.37 10.04 7.64
C ARG A 51 4.23 9.01 7.52
N VAL A 52 4.35 8.09 6.57
CA VAL A 52 3.30 7.08 6.29
C VAL A 52 3.90 5.68 6.33
N GLY A 53 3.32 4.83 7.15
CA GLY A 53 3.73 3.44 7.33
C GLY A 53 3.31 2.55 6.17
N VAL A 54 4.15 1.57 5.83
CA VAL A 54 3.84 0.50 4.87
C VAL A 54 4.45 -0.82 5.33
N PRO A 55 3.75 -1.97 5.19
CA PRO A 55 4.36 -3.26 5.52
C PRO A 55 5.48 -3.65 4.53
N GLU A 56 5.27 -3.38 3.26
CA GLU A 56 6.24 -3.50 2.17
C GLU A 56 5.92 -2.38 1.15
N TYR A 57 6.93 -1.67 0.69
CA TYR A 57 6.71 -0.59 -0.26
C TYR A 57 6.12 -1.09 -1.59
N GLN A 58 6.55 -2.26 -2.05
CA GLN A 58 6.21 -2.85 -3.34
C GLN A 58 4.93 -3.74 -3.29
N LEU A 59 4.28 -3.91 -2.13
CA LEU A 59 3.05 -4.68 -2.04
C LEU A 59 1.98 -4.14 -3.02
N THR A 60 1.30 -5.01 -3.77
CA THR A 60 0.33 -4.59 -4.80
C THR A 60 -0.72 -3.60 -4.27
N ALA A 61 -1.24 -3.83 -3.06
CA ALA A 61 -2.19 -2.92 -2.41
C ALA A 61 -1.60 -1.51 -2.23
N ASN A 62 -0.33 -1.43 -1.84
CA ASN A 62 0.35 -0.17 -1.58
C ASN A 62 0.72 0.56 -2.88
N VAL A 63 1.03 -0.18 -3.95
CA VAL A 63 1.23 0.40 -5.29
C VAL A 63 -0.05 1.06 -5.78
N TRP A 64 -1.20 0.37 -5.70
CA TRP A 64 -2.49 0.93 -6.09
C TRP A 64 -2.92 2.13 -5.23
N ALA A 65 -2.69 2.06 -3.91
CA ALA A 65 -3.02 3.18 -3.02
C ALA A 65 -2.17 4.42 -3.33
N ARG A 66 -0.88 4.26 -3.65
CA ARG A 66 -0.03 5.38 -4.08
C ARG A 66 -0.46 5.95 -5.42
N ALA A 67 -0.81 5.09 -6.39
CA ALA A 67 -1.35 5.55 -7.67
C ALA A 67 -2.63 6.37 -7.46
N LEU A 68 -3.57 5.88 -6.64
CA LEU A 68 -4.79 6.62 -6.27
C LEU A 68 -4.46 7.99 -5.66
N LEU A 69 -3.54 8.04 -4.70
CA LEU A 69 -3.14 9.30 -4.05
C LEU A 69 -2.52 10.29 -5.06
N GLN A 70 -1.71 9.78 -5.98
CA GLN A 70 -1.08 10.62 -6.99
C GLN A 70 -2.06 11.09 -8.06
N ASP A 71 -2.83 10.17 -8.65
CA ASP A 71 -3.63 10.44 -9.83
C ASP A 71 -4.88 11.28 -9.51
N ASP A 72 -5.51 11.02 -8.36
CA ASP A 72 -6.73 11.73 -7.95
C ASP A 72 -6.46 12.97 -7.08
N PHE A 73 -5.36 13.00 -6.32
CA PHE A 73 -5.12 14.04 -5.31
C PHE A 73 -3.76 14.74 -5.44
N GLY A 74 -2.95 14.39 -6.42
CA GLY A 74 -1.65 15.00 -6.64
C GLY A 74 -0.66 14.80 -5.48
N VAL A 75 -0.83 13.76 -4.66
CA VAL A 75 0.09 13.39 -3.58
C VAL A 75 1.07 12.36 -4.12
N ARG A 76 2.24 12.81 -4.51
CA ARG A 76 3.25 11.95 -5.14
C ARG A 76 4.03 11.13 -4.09
N PRO A 77 4.61 9.99 -4.48
CA PRO A 77 5.45 9.20 -3.58
C PRO A 77 6.60 9.98 -2.92
N GLU A 78 7.17 10.96 -3.63
CA GLU A 78 8.25 11.82 -3.14
C GLU A 78 7.81 12.84 -2.09
N ASP A 79 6.51 13.15 -2.04
CA ASP A 79 5.93 14.08 -1.08
C ASP A 79 5.83 13.47 0.33
N ILE A 80 6.05 12.16 0.47
CA ILE A 80 5.87 11.39 1.71
C ILE A 80 7.19 10.76 2.15
N THR A 81 7.41 10.72 3.46
CA THR A 81 8.44 9.85 4.06
C THR A 81 7.80 8.51 4.43
N TRP A 82 8.19 7.47 3.71
CA TRP A 82 7.66 6.12 3.92
C TRP A 82 8.40 5.42 5.06
N VAL A 83 7.66 4.76 5.95
CA VAL A 83 8.21 4.00 7.07
C VAL A 83 7.81 2.54 6.91
N ARG A 84 8.79 1.67 6.58
CA ARG A 84 8.54 0.24 6.40
C ARG A 84 8.63 -0.51 7.72
N GLY A 85 7.65 -1.36 8.01
CA GLY A 85 7.66 -2.23 9.18
C GLY A 85 6.48 -3.21 9.17
N GLY A 86 6.53 -4.23 10.01
CA GLY A 86 5.38 -5.12 10.17
C GLY A 86 4.19 -4.37 10.78
N ILE A 87 2.96 -4.76 10.42
CA ILE A 87 1.76 -4.08 10.93
C ILE A 87 1.65 -4.27 12.45
N ASP A 88 1.57 -5.52 12.88
CA ASP A 88 1.36 -5.89 14.29
C ASP A 88 2.50 -6.75 14.87
N THR A 89 3.41 -7.20 14.02
CA THR A 89 4.60 -7.96 14.40
C THR A 89 5.82 -7.24 13.85
N PRO A 90 6.85 -6.97 14.66
CA PRO A 90 8.05 -6.27 14.20
C PRO A 90 8.77 -6.99 13.05
N GLY A 91 9.47 -6.23 12.22
CA GLY A 91 10.35 -6.74 11.19
C GLY A 91 9.59 -7.37 10.00
N ARG A 92 9.51 -6.64 8.89
CA ARG A 92 8.98 -7.16 7.63
C ARG A 92 9.84 -6.68 6.47
N PRO A 93 10.78 -7.50 5.97
CA PRO A 93 11.61 -7.13 4.83
C PRO A 93 10.79 -7.10 3.54
N GLU A 94 11.27 -6.34 2.56
CA GLU A 94 10.76 -6.45 1.19
C GLU A 94 11.04 -7.85 0.63
N LYS A 95 10.06 -8.42 -0.05
CA LYS A 95 10.20 -9.75 -0.70
C LYS A 95 11.06 -9.70 -1.95
N ILE A 96 11.18 -8.54 -2.57
CA ILE A 96 11.96 -8.31 -3.78
C ILE A 96 12.78 -7.06 -3.57
N GLY A 97 14.07 -7.11 -3.95
CA GLY A 97 14.94 -5.94 -3.91
C GLY A 97 14.36 -4.78 -4.71
N LEU A 98 14.31 -3.61 -4.10
CA LEU A 98 13.77 -2.39 -4.70
C LEU A 98 14.89 -1.50 -5.22
N GLN A 99 14.63 -0.88 -6.36
CA GLN A 99 15.30 0.33 -6.81
C GLN A 99 14.25 1.45 -6.76
N LEU A 100 14.38 2.33 -5.77
CA LEU A 100 13.44 3.43 -5.62
C LEU A 100 13.77 4.55 -6.61
N PRO A 101 12.76 5.23 -7.17
CA PRO A 101 12.97 6.44 -7.95
C PRO A 101 13.69 7.52 -7.14
N PRO A 102 14.44 8.42 -7.78
CA PRO A 102 15.03 9.58 -7.11
C PRO A 102 13.96 10.38 -6.35
N GLY A 103 14.30 10.83 -5.14
CA GLY A 103 13.42 11.63 -4.29
C GLY A 103 12.48 10.80 -3.37
N VAL A 104 12.24 9.55 -3.64
CA VAL A 104 11.44 8.69 -2.76
C VAL A 104 12.25 8.31 -1.51
N ARG A 105 11.73 8.66 -0.34
CA ARG A 105 12.33 8.38 0.96
C ARG A 105 11.66 7.17 1.61
N LEU A 106 12.42 6.11 1.84
CA LEU A 106 11.96 4.90 2.54
C LEU A 106 12.89 4.60 3.72
N GLU A 107 12.35 4.65 4.91
CA GLU A 107 13.01 4.33 6.17
C GLU A 107 12.50 2.98 6.69
N ASN A 108 13.27 2.31 7.53
CA ASN A 108 12.78 1.18 8.30
C ASN A 108 12.27 1.66 9.67
N ALA A 109 11.18 1.08 10.13
CA ALA A 109 10.82 1.21 11.53
C ALA A 109 11.97 0.69 12.41
N SER A 110 12.19 1.35 13.55
CA SER A 110 13.21 0.92 14.51
C SER A 110 12.95 -0.53 14.98
N GLU A 111 13.99 -1.20 15.41
CA GLU A 111 13.90 -2.56 15.91
C GLU A 111 12.82 -2.69 17.01
N GLY A 112 12.04 -3.76 16.96
CA GLY A 112 10.94 -3.99 17.88
C GLY A 112 9.68 -3.15 17.64
N GLN A 113 9.69 -2.17 16.73
CA GLN A 113 8.53 -1.33 16.47
C GLN A 113 7.60 -1.94 15.40
N THR A 114 6.31 -1.65 15.55
CA THR A 114 5.26 -2.01 14.58
C THR A 114 4.57 -0.78 14.04
N ILE A 115 4.02 -0.88 12.84
CA ILE A 115 3.26 0.22 12.22
C ILE A 115 2.06 0.61 13.10
N SER A 116 1.35 -0.38 13.66
CA SER A 116 0.22 -0.13 14.57
C SER A 116 0.63 0.65 15.82
N ALA A 117 1.77 0.30 16.44
CA ALA A 117 2.27 1.04 17.58
C ALA A 117 2.72 2.47 17.23
N LEU A 118 3.36 2.63 16.06
CA LEU A 118 3.83 3.95 15.61
C LEU A 118 2.66 4.92 15.33
N ILE A 119 1.58 4.45 14.68
CA ILE A 119 0.42 5.32 14.43
C ILE A 119 -0.36 5.62 15.71
N ASP A 120 -0.47 4.66 16.61
CA ASP A 120 -1.12 4.84 17.90
C ASP A 120 -0.48 5.98 18.70
N ARG A 121 0.87 5.98 18.77
CA ARG A 121 1.64 7.02 19.46
C ARG A 121 1.80 8.32 18.65
N GLY A 122 1.34 8.35 17.39
CA GLY A 122 1.46 9.52 16.51
C GLY A 122 2.90 9.79 16.02
N GLU A 123 3.74 8.76 15.97
CA GLU A 123 5.10 8.82 15.38
C GLU A 123 5.07 8.73 13.85
N ILE A 124 3.95 8.21 13.30
CA ILE A 124 3.57 8.32 11.90
C ILE A 124 2.15 8.91 11.80
N ASP A 125 1.85 9.56 10.68
CA ASP A 125 0.59 10.28 10.48
C ASP A 125 -0.47 9.43 9.76
N GLY A 126 -0.03 8.34 9.13
CA GLY A 126 -0.89 7.37 8.47
C GLY A 126 -0.15 6.08 8.15
N PHE A 127 -0.87 5.08 7.65
CA PHE A 127 -0.27 3.91 7.04
C PHE A 127 -1.16 3.35 5.94
N ILE A 128 -0.55 2.60 5.02
CA ILE A 128 -1.25 1.93 3.92
C ILE A 128 -1.00 0.43 4.04
N ALA A 129 -2.09 -0.32 4.23
CA ALA A 129 -2.02 -1.78 4.33
C ALA A 129 -3.35 -2.42 3.90
N PRO A 130 -3.32 -3.68 3.44
CA PRO A 130 -4.53 -4.39 3.01
C PRO A 130 -5.47 -4.78 4.16
N ARG A 131 -5.06 -4.60 5.40
CA ARG A 131 -5.84 -4.91 6.60
C ARG A 131 -5.71 -3.78 7.63
N PRO A 132 -6.70 -3.63 8.55
CA PRO A 132 -6.68 -2.62 9.60
C PRO A 132 -5.51 -2.82 10.58
N PRO A 133 -5.21 -1.78 11.37
CA PRO A 133 -4.24 -1.89 12.47
C PRO A 133 -4.78 -2.80 13.56
N GLY A 134 -3.86 -3.42 14.31
CA GLY A 134 -4.17 -4.18 15.52
C GLY A 134 -3.85 -3.43 16.81
N GLY A 135 -3.99 -4.14 17.93
CA GLY A 135 -3.64 -3.61 19.25
C GLY A 135 -4.37 -2.32 19.62
N ALA A 136 -3.69 -1.41 20.30
CA ALA A 136 -4.26 -0.14 20.75
C ALA A 136 -4.73 0.74 19.58
N ALA A 137 -4.04 0.71 18.44
CA ALA A 137 -4.42 1.48 17.25
C ALA A 137 -5.82 1.12 16.71
N ALA A 138 -6.26 -0.13 16.88
CA ALA A 138 -7.60 -0.58 16.44
C ALA A 138 -8.75 0.09 17.19
N THR A 139 -8.52 0.55 18.41
CA THR A 139 -9.52 1.20 19.27
C THR A 139 -9.24 2.69 19.50
N ASN A 140 -8.14 3.21 18.94
CA ASN A 140 -7.79 4.61 19.07
C ASN A 140 -8.76 5.48 18.24
N PRO A 141 -9.56 6.36 18.87
CA PRO A 141 -10.55 7.18 18.14
C PRO A 141 -9.92 8.19 17.17
N GLN A 142 -8.62 8.44 17.30
CA GLN A 142 -7.87 9.30 16.40
C GLN A 142 -7.35 8.56 15.15
N VAL A 143 -7.48 7.24 15.09
CA VAL A 143 -7.04 6.43 13.94
C VAL A 143 -8.26 5.96 13.16
N GLY A 144 -8.31 6.26 11.89
CA GLY A 144 -9.43 5.88 11.02
C GLY A 144 -9.06 5.92 9.55
N TRP A 145 -10.02 5.58 8.70
CA TRP A 145 -9.84 5.68 7.25
C TRP A 145 -9.62 7.13 6.82
N LEU A 146 -8.77 7.31 5.81
CA LEU A 146 -8.57 8.62 5.17
C LEU A 146 -9.89 9.16 4.60
N PHE A 147 -10.64 8.31 3.92
CA PHE A 147 -11.96 8.63 3.37
C PHE A 147 -13.05 8.35 4.40
N ASP A 148 -13.92 9.32 4.65
CA ASP A 148 -15.03 9.16 5.62
C ASP A 148 -16.02 8.08 5.14
N ASP A 149 -16.30 8.04 3.83
CA ASP A 149 -17.01 6.94 3.17
C ASP A 149 -16.14 6.33 2.07
N PRO A 150 -15.32 5.32 2.38
CA PRO A 150 -14.45 4.68 1.41
C PRO A 150 -15.21 3.91 0.34
N THR A 151 -16.46 3.50 0.59
CA THR A 151 -17.30 2.83 -0.40
C THR A 151 -17.81 3.81 -1.45
N ALA A 152 -18.28 4.98 -1.03
CA ALA A 152 -18.65 6.03 -1.95
C ALA A 152 -17.47 6.52 -2.78
N ALA A 153 -16.29 6.71 -2.15
CA ALA A 153 -15.06 7.10 -2.84
C ALA A 153 -14.63 6.05 -3.88
N ALA A 154 -14.68 4.76 -3.54
CA ALA A 154 -14.36 3.67 -4.46
C ALA A 154 -15.36 3.58 -5.63
N THR A 155 -16.64 3.81 -5.36
CA THR A 155 -17.69 3.82 -6.39
C THR A 155 -17.48 4.97 -7.37
N ASP A 156 -17.17 6.16 -6.88
CA ASP A 156 -16.87 7.32 -7.72
C ASP A 156 -15.61 7.07 -8.57
N TYR A 157 -14.54 6.57 -7.96
CA TYR A 157 -13.33 6.19 -8.67
C TYR A 157 -13.63 5.23 -9.82
N PHE A 158 -14.42 4.17 -9.58
CA PHE A 158 -14.78 3.21 -10.62
C PHE A 158 -15.63 3.84 -11.73
N ARG A 159 -16.59 4.70 -11.38
CA ARG A 159 -17.43 5.41 -12.37
C ARG A 159 -16.61 6.31 -13.31
N ARG A 160 -15.59 6.99 -12.75
CA ARG A 160 -14.73 7.89 -13.53
C ARG A 160 -13.71 7.16 -14.38
N THR A 161 -13.13 6.08 -13.85
CA THR A 161 -11.94 5.44 -14.46
C THR A 161 -12.25 4.13 -15.17
N GLY A 162 -13.33 3.43 -14.80
CA GLY A 162 -13.58 2.04 -15.21
C GLY A 162 -12.59 1.02 -14.63
N ILE A 163 -11.69 1.44 -13.74
CA ILE A 163 -10.62 0.59 -13.20
C ILE A 163 -11.09 -0.10 -11.92
N PHE A 164 -11.05 -1.44 -11.93
CA PHE A 164 -11.17 -2.25 -10.73
C PHE A 164 -9.81 -2.88 -10.41
N PRO A 165 -9.08 -2.40 -9.39
CA PRO A 165 -7.68 -2.72 -9.16
C PRO A 165 -7.39 -4.20 -9.00
N ILE A 166 -6.48 -4.75 -9.81
CA ILE A 166 -6.07 -6.15 -9.79
C ILE A 166 -5.03 -6.35 -8.69
N MET A 167 -5.27 -7.32 -7.80
CA MET A 167 -4.33 -7.65 -6.71
C MET A 167 -3.47 -8.86 -7.06
N HIS A 168 -4.08 -9.90 -7.61
CA HIS A 168 -3.43 -11.17 -7.88
C HIS A 168 -3.81 -11.71 -9.26
N VAL A 169 -2.89 -12.46 -9.83
CA VAL A 169 -3.01 -13.09 -11.15
C VAL A 169 -2.61 -14.56 -11.08
N VAL A 170 -3.17 -15.38 -11.94
CA VAL A 170 -2.72 -16.76 -12.12
C VAL A 170 -1.40 -16.77 -12.89
N GLY A 171 -0.40 -17.47 -12.38
CA GLY A 171 0.86 -17.72 -13.09
C GLY A 171 1.08 -19.22 -13.28
N VAL A 172 1.48 -19.60 -14.48
CA VAL A 172 1.93 -20.94 -14.82
C VAL A 172 3.45 -20.93 -14.91
N ARG A 173 4.11 -21.95 -14.40
CA ARG A 173 5.58 -22.07 -14.55
C ARG A 173 5.93 -22.14 -16.04
N LYS A 174 6.97 -21.42 -16.46
CA LYS A 174 7.39 -21.35 -17.86
C LYS A 174 7.60 -22.73 -18.49
N GLU A 175 8.18 -23.66 -17.74
CA GLU A 175 8.42 -25.03 -18.17
C GLU A 175 7.16 -25.85 -18.47
N LEU A 176 5.99 -25.39 -18.00
CA LEU A 176 4.68 -25.99 -18.24
C LEU A 176 3.83 -25.22 -19.25
N ALA A 177 4.33 -24.08 -19.72
CA ALA A 177 3.60 -23.20 -20.62
C ALA A 177 4.07 -23.31 -22.09
N ALA A 178 4.89 -24.33 -22.40
CA ALA A 178 5.40 -24.62 -23.74
C ALA A 178 4.37 -25.36 -24.60
#